data_433b086d2c293bb80cd6e9adb7e5e26c
#
_entry.id   433b086d2c293bb80cd6e9adb7e5e26c
#
_cell.length_a   1.000
_cell.length_b   1.000
_cell.length_c   1.000
_cell.angle_alpha   90.00
_cell.angle_beta   90.00
_cell.angle_gamma   90.00
#
_symmetry.space_group_name_H-M   'P 1'
#
loop_
_entity.id
_entity.type
_entity.pdbx_description
1 polymer ?
#
loop_
_entity_poly.entity_id
_entity_poly.type
_entity_poly.pdbx_seq_one_letter_code
_entity_poly.pdbx_strand_id
1 'polypeptide(L)'
;MDKRIGIIGIVVEDLSCAERVNAILHDYAELIVGRMGIPYRERGVSVITLIVDGNNDEISALTGKLGRISGASVKSMVTKNNK
;
A
#
# COMPACT_ATOMS: atom_id res chain seq x y z
N MET A 1 -3.92 -3.10 22.36
CA MET A 1 -4.05 -2.42 21.08
C MET A 1 -4.65 -3.35 20.06
N ASP A 2 -5.57 -2.81 19.31
CA ASP A 2 -6.36 -3.60 18.38
C ASP A 2 -5.66 -3.66 17.01
N LYS A 3 -4.77 -4.63 16.88
CA LYS A 3 -4.05 -4.80 15.62
C LYS A 3 -4.81 -5.69 14.67
N ARG A 4 -4.77 -5.35 13.41
CA ARG A 4 -5.47 -6.06 12.35
C ARG A 4 -4.54 -6.36 11.19
N ILE A 5 -4.89 -7.41 10.46
CA ILE A 5 -4.18 -7.73 9.23
C ILE A 5 -4.92 -7.04 8.08
N GLY A 6 -4.16 -6.42 7.21
CA GLY A 6 -4.75 -5.76 6.05
C GLY A 6 -3.95 -6.05 4.79
N ILE A 7 -4.60 -5.79 3.67
CA ILE A 7 -3.98 -5.90 2.35
C ILE A 7 -4.21 -4.58 1.65
N ILE A 8 -3.15 -4.03 1.08
CA ILE A 8 -3.24 -2.79 0.30
C ILE A 8 -2.77 -3.09 -1.11
N GLY A 9 -3.63 -2.82 -2.08
CA GLY A 9 -3.30 -2.96 -3.48
C GLY A 9 -3.02 -1.60 -4.09
N ILE A 10 -1.95 -1.50 -4.86
CA ILE A 10 -1.53 -0.26 -5.50
C ILE A 10 -1.24 -0.53 -6.96
N VAL A 11 -1.86 0.23 -7.85
CA VAL A 11 -1.50 0.20 -9.27
C VAL A 11 -0.84 1.55 -9.57
N VAL A 12 0.43 1.49 -9.90
CA VAL A 12 1.19 2.70 -10.28
C VAL A 12 1.01 2.88 -11.78
N GLU A 13 0.11 3.77 -12.15
CA GLU A 13 -0.27 3.99 -13.55
C GLU A 13 0.67 4.96 -14.23
N ASP A 14 1.19 5.93 -13.48
CA ASP A 14 2.19 6.86 -13.97
C ASP A 14 3.50 6.55 -13.26
N LEU A 15 4.44 5.96 -13.98
CA LEU A 15 5.69 5.49 -13.38
C LEU A 15 6.52 6.62 -12.78
N SER A 16 6.25 7.87 -13.18
CA SER A 16 6.97 9.00 -12.59
C SER A 16 6.66 9.19 -11.11
N CYS A 17 5.56 8.60 -10.59
CA CYS A 17 5.22 8.71 -9.18
C CYS A 17 5.79 7.56 -8.33
N ALA A 18 6.53 6.64 -8.95
CA ALA A 18 7.03 5.46 -8.23
C ALA A 18 7.92 5.82 -7.05
N GLU A 19 8.74 6.84 -7.16
CA GLU A 19 9.61 7.26 -6.05
C GLU A 19 8.81 7.72 -4.86
N ARG A 20 7.71 8.45 -5.10
CA ARG A 20 6.85 8.92 -4.02
C ARG A 20 6.16 7.76 -3.33
N VAL A 21 5.69 6.79 -4.11
CA VAL A 21 5.09 5.58 -3.54
C VAL A 21 6.09 4.89 -2.64
N ASN A 22 7.30 4.65 -3.14
CA ASN A 22 8.32 3.94 -2.37
C ASN A 22 8.74 4.70 -1.13
N ALA A 23 8.79 6.04 -1.18
CA ALA A 23 9.14 6.85 -0.02
C ALA A 23 8.11 6.68 1.09
N ILE A 24 6.82 6.67 0.74
CA ILE A 24 5.76 6.47 1.72
C ILE A 24 5.85 5.06 2.30
N LEU A 25 6.09 4.06 1.47
CA LEU A 25 6.22 2.69 1.96
C LEU A 25 7.39 2.55 2.93
N HIS A 26 8.48 3.25 2.66
CA HIS A 26 9.63 3.24 3.55
C HIS A 26 9.28 3.84 4.92
N ASP A 27 8.51 4.93 4.91
CA ASP A 27 8.10 5.59 6.17
C ASP A 27 7.21 4.70 7.02
N TYR A 28 6.50 3.76 6.40
CA TYR A 28 5.59 2.86 7.11
C TYR A 28 6.10 1.43 7.13
N ALA A 29 7.41 1.26 6.99
CA ALA A 29 8.00 -0.08 6.89
C ALA A 29 7.65 -0.97 8.07
N GLU A 30 7.47 -0.39 9.26
CA GLU A 30 7.15 -1.18 10.45
C GLU A 30 5.78 -1.85 10.38
N LEU A 31 4.87 -1.30 9.59
CA LEU A 31 3.56 -1.92 9.42
C LEU A 31 3.58 -3.04 8.38
N ILE A 32 4.58 -3.04 7.50
CA ILE A 32 4.57 -3.91 6.33
C ILE A 32 5.20 -5.25 6.68
N VAL A 33 4.38 -6.31 6.64
CA VAL A 33 4.81 -7.67 6.89
C VAL A 33 5.46 -8.26 5.64
N GLY A 34 4.93 -7.93 4.48
CA GLY A 34 5.46 -8.40 3.22
C GLY A 34 4.95 -7.56 2.08
N ARG A 35 5.66 -7.59 0.98
CA ARG A 35 5.24 -6.87 -0.22
C ARG A 35 5.67 -7.63 -1.45
N MET A 36 4.89 -7.46 -2.50
CA MET A 36 5.21 -8.00 -3.81
C MET A 36 4.95 -6.92 -4.84
N GLY A 37 5.92 -6.69 -5.71
CA GLY A 37 5.78 -5.71 -6.78
C GLY A 37 6.06 -6.37 -8.11
N ILE A 38 5.19 -6.13 -9.07
CA ILE A 38 5.35 -6.69 -10.40
C ILE A 38 5.27 -5.56 -11.42
N PRO A 39 6.37 -5.28 -12.13
CA PRO A 39 6.30 -4.33 -13.25
C PRO A 39 5.61 -5.01 -14.42
N TYR A 40 4.44 -4.50 -14.77
CA TYR A 40 3.65 -5.08 -15.85
C TYR A 40 3.84 -4.23 -17.10
N ARG A 41 4.91 -4.53 -17.81
CA ARG A 41 5.38 -3.67 -18.90
C ARG A 41 4.42 -3.60 -20.07
N GLU A 42 3.69 -4.67 -20.34
CA GLU A 42 2.72 -4.68 -21.43
C GLU A 42 1.64 -3.62 -21.28
N ARG A 43 1.31 -3.27 -20.05
CA ARG A 43 0.30 -2.27 -19.75
C ARG A 43 0.91 -0.95 -19.28
N GLY A 44 2.23 -0.89 -19.17
CA GLY A 44 2.90 0.34 -18.73
C GLY A 44 2.66 0.71 -17.28
N VAL A 45 2.33 -0.26 -16.44
CA VAL A 45 2.03 -0.02 -15.02
C VAL A 45 2.90 -0.91 -14.14
N SER A 46 2.93 -0.57 -12.86
CA SER A 46 3.53 -1.44 -11.85
C SER A 46 2.47 -1.74 -10.82
N VAL A 47 2.39 -2.99 -10.38
CA VAL A 47 1.38 -3.43 -9.41
C VAL A 47 2.08 -3.85 -8.13
N ILE A 48 1.65 -3.27 -7.01
CA ILE A 48 2.25 -3.56 -5.71
C ILE A 48 1.16 -4.04 -4.78
N THR A 49 1.43 -5.14 -4.07
CA THR A 49 0.54 -5.65 -3.03
C THR A 49 1.29 -5.66 -1.72
N LEU A 50 0.66 -5.15 -0.67
CA LEU A 50 1.23 -5.12 0.67
C LEU A 50 0.39 -5.95 1.61
N ILE A 51 1.06 -6.65 2.53
CA ILE A 51 0.41 -7.25 3.67
C ILE A 51 0.86 -6.42 4.87
N VAL A 52 -0.10 -5.89 5.61
CA VAL A 52 0.20 -4.99 6.72
C VAL A 52 -0.41 -5.52 8.02
N ASP A 53 0.21 -5.15 9.14
CA ASP A 53 -0.25 -5.49 10.47
C ASP A 53 -0.15 -4.23 11.32
N GLY A 54 -1.29 -3.73 11.77
CA GLY A 54 -1.34 -2.52 12.56
C GLY A 54 -2.76 -2.21 12.97
N ASN A 55 -2.93 -1.13 13.71
CA ASN A 55 -4.29 -0.73 14.07
C ASN A 55 -4.94 0.00 12.89
N ASN A 56 -6.27 0.19 12.99
CA ASN A 56 -7.02 0.82 11.92
C ASN A 56 -6.50 2.20 11.54
N ASP A 57 -6.11 2.99 12.54
CA ASP A 57 -5.63 4.34 12.27
C ASP A 57 -4.33 4.33 11.49
N GLU A 58 -3.45 3.42 11.83
CA GLU A 58 -2.17 3.29 11.13
C GLU A 58 -2.36 2.86 9.69
N ILE A 59 -3.21 1.86 9.48
CA ILE A 59 -3.46 1.34 8.12
C ILE A 59 -4.17 2.39 7.28
N SER A 60 -5.13 3.11 7.89
CA SER A 60 -5.84 4.16 7.18
C SER A 60 -4.93 5.33 6.82
N ALA A 61 -3.98 5.67 7.70
CA ALA A 61 -3.04 6.74 7.41
C ALA A 61 -2.17 6.38 6.21
N LEU A 62 -1.67 5.16 6.18
CA LEU A 62 -0.85 4.69 5.05
C LEU A 62 -1.68 4.69 3.76
N THR A 63 -2.88 4.10 3.81
CA THR A 63 -3.75 4.01 2.65
C THR A 63 -4.10 5.41 2.13
N GLY A 64 -4.40 6.33 3.04
CA GLY A 64 -4.75 7.69 2.66
C GLY A 64 -3.60 8.44 2.01
N LYS A 65 -2.40 8.29 2.53
CA LYS A 65 -1.24 8.94 1.92
C LYS A 65 -0.96 8.41 0.52
N LEU A 66 -1.05 7.09 0.36
CA LEU A 66 -0.87 6.49 -0.95
C LEU A 66 -1.96 6.94 -1.92
N GLY A 67 -3.19 7.03 -1.43
CA GLY A 67 -4.32 7.42 -2.26
C GLY A 67 -4.28 8.86 -2.75
N ARG A 68 -3.47 9.71 -2.14
CA ARG A 68 -3.31 11.09 -2.58
C ARG A 68 -2.31 11.24 -3.70
N ILE A 69 -1.58 10.20 -4.03
CA ILE A 69 -0.58 10.29 -5.10
C ILE A 69 -1.29 10.28 -6.44
N SER A 70 -1.09 11.34 -7.22
CA SER A 70 -1.60 11.38 -8.59
C SER A 70 -0.82 10.35 -9.41
N GLY A 71 -1.53 9.53 -10.17
CA GLY A 71 -0.90 8.50 -10.99
C GLY A 71 -0.87 7.12 -10.34
N ALA A 72 -1.49 6.98 -9.17
CA ALA A 72 -1.60 5.67 -8.50
C ALA A 72 -3.04 5.44 -8.07
N SER A 73 -3.49 4.19 -8.19
CA SER A 73 -4.80 3.77 -7.70
C SER A 73 -4.58 2.85 -6.52
N VAL A 74 -5.33 3.07 -5.43
CA VAL A 74 -5.08 2.38 -4.17
C VAL A 74 -6.38 1.88 -3.58
N LYS A 75 -6.39 0.64 -3.10
CA LYS A 75 -7.51 0.07 -2.35
C LYS A 75 -6.95 -0.76 -1.21
N SER A 76 -7.69 -0.78 -0.11
CA SER A 76 -7.29 -1.59 1.02
C SER A 76 -8.45 -2.43 1.54
N MET A 77 -8.09 -3.52 2.20
CA MET A 77 -9.02 -4.39 2.90
C MET A 77 -8.41 -4.71 4.25
N VAL A 78 -9.22 -4.63 5.30
CA VAL A 78 -8.77 -4.88 6.66
C VAL A 78 -9.69 -5.91 7.29
N THR A 79 -9.11 -6.85 8.04
CA THR A 79 -9.91 -7.86 8.72
C THR A 79 -10.83 -7.20 9.75
N LYS A 80 -11.98 -7.81 9.98
CA LYS A 80 -12.95 -7.29 10.94
C LYS A 80 -12.54 -7.58 12.38
N ASN A 81 -11.83 -8.68 12.60
CA ASN A 81 -11.42 -9.11 13.94
C ASN A 81 -9.91 -9.10 14.00
N ASN A 82 -9.40 -8.74 15.20
CA ASN A 82 -7.96 -8.89 15.42
C ASN A 82 -7.69 -10.31 15.92
N LYS A 83 -6.75 -10.94 15.30
CA LYS A 83 -6.37 -12.29 15.66
C LYS A 83 -4.89 -12.38 15.91
#